data_42b9525abbd7da794b3bace70f209fcb
#
_entry.id   42b9525abbd7da794b3bace70f209fcb
#
_cell.length_a   1.000
_cell.length_b   1.000
_cell.length_c   1.000
_cell.angle_alpha   90.00
_cell.angle_beta   90.00
_cell.angle_gamma   90.00
#
_symmetry.space_group_name_H-M   'P 1'
#
loop_
_entity.id
_entity.type
_entity.pdbx_description
1 polymer ?
#
loop_
_entity_poly.entity_id
_entity_poly.type
_entity_poly.pdbx_seq_one_letter_code
_entity_poly.pdbx_strand_id
1 'polypeptide(L)' 'MQEDWSRKRIVYELHERNITLTSLSVKAGLSPSTLKNALRMSYPKGERIIAEAIGVPPQEIWAKRYAERENRLCGSN' A
#
# COMPACT_ATOMS: atom_id res chain seq x y z
N MET A 1 4.64 -18.96 -3.43
CA MET A 1 5.07 -17.94 -2.46
C MET A 1 4.55 -16.59 -2.86
N GLN A 2 3.95 -15.89 -1.91
CA GLN A 2 3.40 -14.57 -2.19
C GLN A 2 4.40 -13.50 -1.82
N GLU A 3 4.60 -12.57 -2.72
CA GLU A 3 5.47 -11.43 -2.49
C GLU A 3 4.67 -10.14 -2.61
N ASP A 4 5.21 -9.08 -2.05
CA ASP A 4 4.58 -7.77 -2.21
C ASP A 4 4.58 -7.38 -3.68
N TRP A 5 3.55 -6.66 -4.09
CA TRP A 5 3.49 -6.12 -5.43
C TRP A 5 4.64 -5.15 -5.64
N SER A 6 5.19 -5.12 -6.83
CA SER A 6 6.22 -4.15 -7.16
C SER A 6 5.60 -2.75 -7.21
N ARG A 7 6.46 -1.75 -7.01
CA ARG A 7 6.03 -0.37 -7.12
C ARG A 7 5.39 -0.08 -8.48
N LYS A 8 5.98 -0.63 -9.54
CA LYS A 8 5.46 -0.45 -10.89
C LYS A 8 4.06 -1.01 -11.03
N ARG A 9 3.81 -2.17 -10.43
CA ARG A 9 2.49 -2.79 -10.50
C ARG A 9 1.45 -1.95 -9.78
N ILE A 10 1.80 -1.42 -8.60
CA ILE A 10 0.87 -0.59 -7.84
C ILE A 10 0.51 0.66 -8.63
N VAL A 11 1.53 1.33 -9.18
CA VAL A 11 1.32 2.52 -9.99
C VAL A 11 0.48 2.21 -11.24
N TYR A 12 0.77 1.08 -11.87
CA TYR A 12 0.01 0.65 -13.06
C TYR A 12 -1.47 0.45 -12.73
N GLU A 13 -1.75 -0.24 -11.65
CA GLU A 13 -3.14 -0.50 -11.25
C GLU A 13 -3.89 0.81 -10.95
N LEU A 14 -3.20 1.76 -10.32
CA LEU A 14 -3.80 3.06 -10.05
C LEU A 14 -4.05 3.83 -11.35
N HIS A 15 -3.09 3.82 -12.26
CA HIS A 15 -3.23 4.52 -13.54
C HIS A 15 -4.35 3.95 -14.38
N GLU A 16 -4.56 2.63 -14.30
CA GLU A 16 -5.68 1.99 -15.03
C GLU A 16 -7.03 2.51 -14.54
N ARG A 17 -7.05 3.08 -13.34
CA ARG A 17 -8.26 3.65 -12.75
C ARG A 17 -8.23 5.18 -12.76
N ASN A 18 -7.31 5.75 -13.56
CA ASN A 18 -7.13 7.20 -13.68
C ASN A 18 -6.81 7.85 -12.33
N ILE A 19 -6.01 7.17 -11.53
CA ILE A 19 -5.59 7.66 -10.21
C ILE A 19 -4.08 7.74 -10.19
N THR A 20 -3.54 8.81 -9.58
CA THR A 20 -2.11 8.92 -9.33
C THR A 20 -1.88 8.92 -7.83
N LEU A 21 -0.67 8.54 -7.41
CA LEU A 21 -0.32 8.57 -5.99
C LEU A 21 -0.44 9.98 -5.43
N THR A 22 -0.05 10.97 -6.20
CA THR A 22 -0.14 12.38 -5.81
C THR A 22 -1.60 12.78 -5.57
N SER A 23 -2.47 12.50 -6.55
CA SER A 23 -3.87 12.88 -6.42
C SER A 23 -4.55 12.12 -5.27
N LEU A 24 -4.19 10.86 -5.09
CA LEU A 24 -4.75 10.06 -4.01
C LEU A 24 -4.31 10.60 -2.64
N SER A 25 -3.05 11.01 -2.52
CA SER A 25 -2.55 11.62 -1.27
C SER A 25 -3.32 12.89 -0.93
N VAL A 26 -3.45 13.77 -1.90
CA VAL A 26 -4.16 15.04 -1.71
C VAL A 26 -5.62 14.79 -1.35
N LYS A 27 -6.26 13.86 -2.04
CA LYS A 27 -7.65 13.53 -1.77
C LYS A 27 -7.84 13.01 -0.35
N ALA A 28 -6.85 12.30 0.18
CA ALA A 28 -6.90 11.77 1.54
C ALA A 28 -6.48 12.78 2.60
N GLY A 29 -6.18 14.02 2.19
CA GLY A 29 -5.76 15.05 3.12
C GLY A 29 -4.30 14.95 3.53
N LEU A 30 -3.50 14.28 2.72
CA LEU A 30 -2.07 14.07 3.01
C LEU A 30 -1.23 14.90 2.04
N SER A 31 0.07 15.03 2.35
CA SER A 31 0.95 15.72 1.42
C SER A 31 1.14 14.89 0.15
N PRO A 32 1.43 15.53 -0.98
CA PRO A 32 1.51 14.82 -2.27
C PRO A 32 2.48 13.64 -2.31
N SER A 33 3.53 13.65 -1.52
CA SER A 33 4.54 12.60 -1.53
C SER A 33 4.31 11.51 -0.49
N THR A 34 3.30 11.65 0.36
CA THR A 34 3.09 10.72 1.47
C THR A 34 2.88 9.29 1.00
N LEU A 35 2.02 9.09 0.00
CA LEU A 35 1.74 7.74 -0.47
C LEU A 35 2.90 7.14 -1.26
N LYS A 36 3.73 7.97 -1.88
CA LYS A 36 4.96 7.47 -2.50
C LYS A 36 5.87 6.86 -1.44
N ASN A 37 5.94 7.50 -0.29
CA ASN A 37 6.75 7.00 0.81
C ASN A 37 6.17 5.70 1.37
N ALA A 38 4.85 5.54 1.32
CA ALA A 38 4.19 4.32 1.77
C ALA A 38 4.62 3.09 0.98
N LEU A 39 5.05 3.28 -0.26
CA LEU A 39 5.57 2.19 -1.08
C LEU A 39 6.95 1.73 -0.65
N ARG A 40 7.69 2.60 0.01
CA ARG A 40 9.07 2.33 0.45
C ARG A 40 9.14 1.93 1.91
N MET A 41 8.21 2.42 2.72
CA MET A 41 8.23 2.23 4.16
C MET A 41 6.90 1.69 4.64
N SER A 42 6.91 1.01 5.78
CA SER A 42 5.68 0.53 6.37
C SER A 42 4.84 1.72 6.84
N TYR A 43 3.67 1.88 6.26
CA TYR A 43 2.76 2.96 6.61
C TYR A 43 1.32 2.43 6.46
N PRO A 44 0.80 1.81 7.52
CA PRO A 44 -0.50 1.12 7.44
C PRO A 44 -1.65 1.98 6.90
N LYS A 45 -1.71 3.25 7.29
CA LYS A 45 -2.77 4.12 6.81
C LYS A 45 -2.68 4.34 5.30
N GLY A 46 -1.47 4.59 4.80
CA GLY A 46 -1.26 4.79 3.36
C GLY A 46 -1.50 3.52 2.58
N GLU A 47 -1.08 2.39 3.13
CA GLU A 47 -1.32 1.10 2.49
C GLU A 47 -2.81 0.85 2.31
N ARG A 48 -3.59 1.17 3.32
CA ARG A 48 -5.03 0.99 3.27
C ARG A 48 -5.67 1.89 2.22
N ILE A 49 -5.23 3.13 2.16
CA ILE A 49 -5.74 4.10 1.18
C ILE A 49 -5.48 3.61 -0.24
N ILE A 50 -4.27 3.14 -0.51
CA ILE A 50 -3.91 2.62 -1.83
C ILE A 50 -4.72 1.38 -2.17
N ALA A 51 -4.86 0.46 -1.22
CA ALA A 51 -5.61 -0.76 -1.43
C ALA A 51 -7.08 -0.50 -1.74
N GLU A 52 -7.69 0.44 -1.03
CA GLU A 52 -9.07 0.82 -1.29
C GLU A 52 -9.24 1.41 -2.68
N ALA A 53 -8.28 2.22 -3.11
CA ALA A 53 -8.33 2.83 -4.44
C ALA A 53 -8.26 1.77 -5.54
N ILE A 54 -7.49 0.72 -5.31
CA ILE A 54 -7.35 -0.37 -6.28
C ILE A 54 -8.53 -1.34 -6.18
N GLY A 55 -9.11 -1.47 -4.99
CA GLY A 55 -10.26 -2.34 -4.77
C GLY A 55 -9.89 -3.73 -4.29
N VAL A 56 -8.73 -3.86 -3.64
CA VAL A 56 -8.29 -5.15 -3.08
C VAL A 56 -7.87 -4.92 -1.62
N PRO A 57 -7.83 -5.98 -0.81
CA PRO A 57 -7.35 -5.83 0.56
C PRO A 57 -5.85 -5.53 0.58
N PRO A 58 -5.39 -4.75 1.59
CA PRO A 58 -3.96 -4.44 1.68
C PRO A 58 -3.08 -5.68 1.77
N GLN A 59 -3.58 -6.73 2.39
CA GLN A 59 -2.84 -7.99 2.53
C GLN A 59 -2.50 -8.63 1.18
N GLU A 60 -3.29 -8.34 0.15
CA GLU A 60 -3.02 -8.87 -1.17
C GLU A 60 -1.87 -8.14 -1.83
N ILE A 61 -1.81 -6.83 -1.65
CA ILE A 61 -0.75 -6.01 -2.22
C ILE A 61 0.57 -6.24 -1.47
N TRP A 62 0.51 -6.25 -0.15
CA TRP A 62 1.69 -6.39 0.70
C TRP A 62 1.62 -7.69 1.50
N ALA A 63 1.44 -8.80 0.82
CA ALA A 63 1.29 -10.11 1.45
C ALA A 63 2.45 -10.44 2.39
N LYS A 64 3.67 -10.22 1.91
CA LYS A 64 4.86 -10.51 2.71
C LYS A 64 4.98 -9.56 3.90
N ARG A 65 4.73 -8.28 3.66
CA ARG A 65 4.80 -7.27 4.72
C ARG A 65 3.82 -7.56 5.84
N TYR A 66 2.59 -7.93 5.48
CA TYR A 66 1.56 -8.23 6.46
C TYR A 66 1.83 -9.56 7.17
N ALA A 67 2.33 -10.54 6.46
CA ALA A 67 2.68 -11.81 7.07
C ALA A 67 3.80 -11.64 8.11
N GLU A 68 4.80 -10.85 7.79
CA GLU A 68 5.89 -10.56 8.73
C GLU A 68 5.38 -9.80 9.94
N ARG A 69 4.45 -8.86 9.72
CA ARG A 69 3.85 -8.08 10.80
C ARG A 69 3.06 -8.97 11.75
N GLU A 70 2.28 -9.91 11.20
CA GLU A 70 1.51 -10.85 12.00
C GLU A 70 2.43 -11.80 12.78
N ASN A 71 3.46 -12.30 12.12
CA ASN A 71 4.43 -13.17 12.78
C ASN A 71 5.11 -12.45 13.94
N ARG A 72 5.43 -11.20 13.75
CA ARG A 72 6.06 -10.40 14.80
C ARG A 72 5.14 -10.25 16.00
N LEU A 73 3.86 -9.97 15.74
CA LEU A 73 2.89 -9.82 16.82
C LEU A 73 2.65 -11.13 17.55
N CYS A 74 2.59 -12.23 16.83
CA CYS A 74 2.40 -13.54 17.43
C CYS A 74 3.67 -14.03 18.12
N GLY A 75 4.82 -13.73 17.53
CA GLY A 75 6.09 -14.20 18.06
C GLY A 75 6.60 -13.44 19.26
N SER A 76 6.02 -12.29 19.55
CA SER A 76 6.48 -11.48 20.67
C SER A 76 5.88 -11.88 22.01
N ASN A 77 5.12 -12.91 22.02
CA ASN A 77 4.51 -13.41 23.27
C ASN A 77 5.49 -14.19 24.11
#